data_79e7c5a6e0d545d48d3788f39df89378
#
_entry.id   79e7c5a6e0d545d48d3788f39df89378
#
_cell.length_a   1.000
_cell.length_b   1.000
_cell.length_c   1.000
_cell.angle_alpha   90.00
_cell.angle_beta   90.00
_cell.angle_gamma   90.00
#
_symmetry.space_group_name_H-M   'P 1'
#
loop_
_entity.id
_entity.type
_entity.pdbx_description
1 polymer ?
#
loop_
_entity_poly.entity_id
_entity_poly.type
_entity_poly.pdbx_seq_one_letter_code
_entity_poly.pdbx_strand_id
1 'polypeptide(L)'
;PGEHLLTLCVDNRIKDIQPGVDAHSVSDNTQSNWNGVVGKMALTARSKAYIDGVRIEPLMDEKKIRATIRLNAAGKRYSGQLTLRVKHAGDGRTLPEMTLPVQLRAGSNEVEALYDMSADFRVWDEFQPNVYTLQIALDTKAGSDVCEENFGLRQLGTKGTQITINGRPVFFRGTLECCIFPKTGFPP
;
A
#
# COMPACT_ATOMS: atom_id res chain seq x y z
N PRO A 1 19.81 6.45 24.25
CA PRO A 1 18.70 6.47 25.21
C PRO A 1 18.70 7.81 25.95
N GLY A 2 17.55 8.50 26.01
CA GLY A 2 17.41 9.81 26.61
C GLY A 2 16.15 10.51 26.14
N GLU A 3 15.87 11.66 26.70
CA GLU A 3 14.81 12.54 26.24
C GLU A 3 15.26 13.26 24.96
N HIS A 4 14.38 13.33 23.98
CA HIS A 4 14.61 14.01 22.72
C HIS A 4 13.45 14.95 22.43
N LEU A 5 13.75 16.15 21.96
CA LEU A 5 12.77 17.14 21.54
C LEU A 5 12.61 17.09 20.02
N LEU A 6 11.39 16.82 19.54
CA LEU A 6 11.03 16.99 18.14
C LEU A 6 10.23 18.28 17.99
N THR A 7 10.75 19.23 17.22
CA THR A 7 10.06 20.48 16.91
C THR A 7 9.55 20.44 15.47
N LEU A 8 8.26 20.69 15.28
CA LEU A 8 7.63 20.81 13.97
C LEU A 8 7.19 22.25 13.76
N CYS A 9 7.61 22.86 12.65
CA CYS A 9 7.14 24.17 12.22
C CYS A 9 6.19 24.00 11.05
N VAL A 10 4.92 24.38 11.26
CA VAL A 10 3.91 24.43 10.20
C VAL A 10 3.72 25.88 9.78
N ASP A 11 3.98 26.18 8.51
CA ASP A 11 3.81 27.51 7.94
C ASP A 11 2.96 27.40 6.67
N ASN A 12 1.72 27.84 6.77
CA ASN A 12 0.75 27.82 5.66
C ASN A 12 0.56 29.19 5.01
N ARG A 13 1.46 30.15 5.27
CA ARG A 13 1.40 31.44 4.60
C ARG A 13 1.75 31.28 3.12
N ILE A 14 0.94 31.91 2.28
CA ILE A 14 1.24 32.03 0.84
C ILE A 14 2.34 33.05 0.66
N LYS A 15 3.54 32.61 0.30
CA LYS A 15 4.71 33.49 0.16
C LYS A 15 5.16 33.65 -1.28
N ASP A 16 5.52 32.53 -1.92
CA ASP A 16 6.22 32.49 -3.20
C ASP A 16 5.39 31.87 -4.31
N ILE A 17 4.12 31.60 -4.06
CA ILE A 17 3.18 31.03 -5.01
C ILE A 17 2.00 31.95 -5.20
N GLN A 18 1.51 32.05 -6.44
CA GLN A 18 0.24 32.72 -6.78
C GLN A 18 -0.73 31.63 -7.26
N PRO A 19 -1.45 30.99 -6.34
CA PRO A 19 -2.31 29.85 -6.70
C PRO A 19 -3.55 30.25 -7.50
N GLY A 20 -3.85 31.56 -7.58
CA GLY A 20 -5.10 32.06 -8.13
C GLY A 20 -6.23 32.08 -7.10
N VAL A 21 -7.32 32.77 -7.45
CA VAL A 21 -8.45 33.02 -6.54
C VAL A 21 -9.16 31.72 -6.16
N ASP A 22 -9.28 30.79 -7.11
CA ASP A 22 -10.06 29.57 -6.96
C ASP A 22 -9.19 28.32 -6.71
N ALA A 23 -7.96 28.51 -6.20
CA ALA A 23 -7.10 27.39 -5.89
C ALA A 23 -7.59 26.65 -4.64
N HIS A 24 -8.13 25.43 -4.83
CA HIS A 24 -8.62 24.58 -3.75
C HIS A 24 -7.53 24.28 -2.72
N SER A 25 -7.90 24.28 -1.45
CA SER A 25 -7.03 24.00 -0.29
C SER A 25 -5.83 24.94 -0.11
N VAL A 26 -5.75 26.02 -0.88
CA VAL A 26 -4.65 26.99 -0.81
C VAL A 26 -5.15 28.42 -0.61
N SER A 27 -6.31 28.77 -1.21
CA SER A 27 -6.90 30.10 -1.06
C SER A 27 -8.13 30.08 -0.15
N ASP A 28 -8.39 31.20 0.55
CA ASP A 28 -9.55 31.35 1.42
C ASP A 28 -10.87 31.54 0.65
N ASN A 29 -10.83 31.61 -0.68
CA ASN A 29 -12.01 31.79 -1.54
C ASN A 29 -12.72 30.48 -1.88
N THR A 30 -12.13 29.34 -1.51
CA THR A 30 -12.71 28.01 -1.71
C THR A 30 -13.08 27.39 -0.37
N GLN A 31 -13.39 26.07 -0.35
CA GLN A 31 -13.66 25.33 0.87
C GLN A 31 -12.49 25.42 1.86
N SER A 32 -12.66 24.82 3.04
CA SER A 32 -11.65 24.81 4.10
C SER A 32 -10.25 24.49 3.61
N ASN A 33 -9.30 25.32 4.01
CA ASN A 33 -7.89 25.05 3.83
C ASN A 33 -7.45 23.95 4.79
N TRP A 34 -6.80 22.92 4.26
CA TRP A 34 -6.30 21.81 5.05
C TRP A 34 -4.83 22.02 5.33
N ASN A 35 -4.54 22.56 6.48
CA ASN A 35 -3.22 22.99 6.87
C ASN A 35 -2.76 22.22 8.12
N GLY A 36 -1.44 22.10 8.27
CA GLY A 36 -0.85 21.45 9.40
C GLY A 36 -0.58 19.96 9.17
N VAL A 37 -0.31 19.27 10.25
CA VAL A 37 -0.06 17.84 10.23
C VAL A 37 -1.39 17.11 10.38
N VAL A 38 -1.82 16.43 9.34
CA VAL A 38 -3.04 15.61 9.32
C VAL A 38 -2.66 14.14 9.11
N GLY A 39 -3.47 13.25 9.68
CA GLY A 39 -3.24 11.82 9.61
C GLY A 39 -2.34 11.29 10.73
N LYS A 40 -1.83 10.09 10.52
CA LYS A 40 -1.04 9.38 11.52
C LYS A 40 0.39 9.89 11.57
N MET A 41 0.85 10.27 12.75
CA MET A 41 2.27 10.50 13.04
C MET A 41 2.82 9.33 13.85
N ALA A 42 3.95 8.79 13.43
CA ALA A 42 4.61 7.72 14.17
C ALA A 42 6.12 7.80 14.03
N LEU A 43 6.81 7.54 15.13
CA LEU A 43 8.25 7.25 15.12
C LEU A 43 8.42 5.74 15.07
N THR A 44 9.03 5.24 14.01
CA THR A 44 9.26 3.80 13.82
C THR A 44 10.74 3.48 13.88
N ALA A 45 11.09 2.40 14.59
CA ALA A 45 12.41 1.81 14.53
C ALA A 45 12.36 0.57 13.63
N ARG A 46 13.33 0.46 12.70
CA ARG A 46 13.44 -0.68 11.78
C ARG A 46 14.81 -1.34 11.89
N SER A 47 14.90 -2.60 11.50
CA SER A 47 16.18 -3.30 11.36
C SER A 47 17.02 -2.68 10.23
N LYS A 48 18.31 -3.00 10.17
CA LYS A 48 19.19 -2.49 9.10
C LYS A 48 18.83 -3.03 7.70
N ALA A 49 18.11 -4.12 7.64
CA ALA A 49 17.46 -4.60 6.42
C ALA A 49 15.96 -4.69 6.71
N TYR A 50 15.12 -4.09 5.87
CA TYR A 50 13.68 -4.01 6.09
C TYR A 50 12.89 -3.97 4.79
N ILE A 51 11.58 -4.25 4.89
CA ILE A 51 10.62 -4.14 3.80
C ILE A 51 10.13 -2.70 3.73
N ASP A 52 10.41 -2.03 2.61
CA ASP A 52 10.04 -0.63 2.40
C ASP A 52 8.65 -0.45 1.79
N GLY A 53 8.16 -1.46 1.09
CA GLY A 53 6.82 -1.48 0.53
C GLY A 53 6.58 -2.69 -0.36
N VAL A 54 5.31 -2.92 -0.64
CA VAL A 54 4.85 -4.05 -1.46
C VAL A 54 3.81 -3.54 -2.46
N ARG A 55 3.89 -4.01 -3.69
CA ARG A 55 2.85 -3.86 -4.70
C ARG A 55 2.39 -5.23 -5.14
N ILE A 56 1.08 -5.48 -5.11
CA ILE A 56 0.47 -6.73 -5.51
C ILE A 56 -0.34 -6.51 -6.79
N GLU A 57 -0.07 -7.32 -7.80
CA GLU A 57 -0.77 -7.32 -9.09
C GLU A 57 -1.35 -8.72 -9.36
N PRO A 58 -2.69 -8.85 -9.43
CA PRO A 58 -3.32 -10.11 -9.79
C PRO A 58 -3.08 -10.46 -11.27
N LEU A 59 -2.63 -11.68 -11.52
CA LEU A 59 -2.48 -12.28 -12.85
C LEU A 59 -3.60 -13.32 -13.00
N MET A 60 -4.78 -12.84 -13.40
CA MET A 60 -6.02 -13.62 -13.31
C MET A 60 -6.00 -14.88 -14.16
N ASP A 61 -5.47 -14.80 -15.39
CA ASP A 61 -5.40 -15.93 -16.33
C ASP A 61 -4.45 -17.04 -15.86
N GLU A 62 -3.40 -16.65 -15.13
CA GLU A 62 -2.40 -17.57 -14.57
C GLU A 62 -2.78 -18.09 -13.18
N LYS A 63 -3.83 -17.56 -12.56
CA LYS A 63 -4.20 -17.79 -11.16
C LYS A 63 -3.03 -17.53 -10.19
N LYS A 64 -2.31 -16.45 -10.42
CA LYS A 64 -1.17 -16.00 -9.61
C LYS A 64 -1.33 -14.56 -9.17
N ILE A 65 -0.50 -14.16 -8.24
CA ILE A 65 -0.20 -12.75 -7.99
C ILE A 65 1.28 -12.49 -8.25
N ARG A 66 1.58 -11.31 -8.80
CA ARG A 66 2.93 -10.76 -8.81
C ARG A 66 3.06 -9.83 -7.61
N ALA A 67 3.95 -10.17 -6.68
CA ALA A 67 4.31 -9.32 -5.57
C ALA A 67 5.66 -8.66 -5.86
N THR A 68 5.67 -7.34 -6.08
CA THR A 68 6.88 -6.54 -6.20
C THR A 68 7.22 -5.98 -4.82
N ILE A 69 8.28 -6.48 -4.22
CA ILE A 69 8.69 -6.21 -2.85
C ILE A 69 9.91 -5.27 -2.88
N ARG A 70 9.74 -4.08 -2.34
CA ARG A 70 10.85 -3.14 -2.17
C ARG A 70 11.49 -3.38 -0.81
N LEU A 71 12.80 -3.55 -0.81
CA LEU A 71 13.62 -3.82 0.36
C LEU A 71 14.69 -2.74 0.49
N ASN A 72 15.06 -2.40 1.70
CA ASN A 72 16.16 -1.50 1.94
C ASN A 72 17.20 -2.16 2.86
N ALA A 73 18.47 -1.88 2.58
CA ALA A 73 19.60 -2.43 3.33
C ALA A 73 20.56 -1.30 3.71
N ALA A 74 20.60 -0.95 4.99
CA ALA A 74 21.42 0.15 5.50
C ALA A 74 22.91 -0.23 5.53
N GLY A 75 23.72 0.51 4.82
CA GLY A 75 25.17 0.57 4.92
C GLY A 75 25.97 -0.56 4.28
N LYS A 76 25.45 -1.79 4.12
CA LYS A 76 26.17 -2.93 3.55
C LYS A 76 25.26 -3.95 2.88
N ARG A 77 25.86 -4.98 2.33
CA ARG A 77 25.14 -6.13 1.73
C ARG A 77 24.65 -7.08 2.82
N TYR A 78 23.47 -7.67 2.60
CA TYR A 78 22.90 -8.71 3.44
C TYR A 78 22.38 -9.84 2.59
N SER A 79 22.63 -11.07 3.04
CA SER A 79 21.94 -12.27 2.55
C SER A 79 20.78 -12.58 3.49
N GLY A 80 19.70 -13.07 2.96
CA GLY A 80 18.53 -13.41 3.74
C GLY A 80 17.53 -14.26 2.97
N GLN A 81 16.35 -14.38 3.54
CA GLN A 81 15.22 -15.12 2.98
C GLN A 81 13.96 -14.29 3.11
N LEU A 82 13.16 -14.27 2.05
CA LEU A 82 11.78 -13.84 2.08
C LEU A 82 10.87 -15.05 2.23
N THR A 83 9.89 -14.92 3.11
CA THR A 83 8.82 -15.91 3.29
C THR A 83 7.48 -15.23 3.03
N LEU A 84 6.72 -15.74 2.07
CA LEU A 84 5.40 -15.24 1.68
C LEU A 84 4.32 -16.22 2.15
N ARG A 85 3.32 -15.72 2.88
CA ARG A 85 2.16 -16.46 3.34
C ARG A 85 0.90 -15.74 2.93
N VAL A 86 -0.01 -16.44 2.30
CA VAL A 86 -1.32 -15.89 1.93
C VAL A 86 -2.41 -16.55 2.76
N LYS A 87 -3.32 -15.71 3.27
CA LYS A 87 -4.46 -16.14 4.06
C LYS A 87 -5.73 -15.47 3.52
N HIS A 88 -6.82 -16.22 3.32
CA HIS A 88 -8.12 -15.65 3.04
C HIS A 88 -8.69 -15.01 4.30
N ALA A 89 -9.07 -13.72 4.23
CA ALA A 89 -9.47 -12.93 5.40
C ALA A 89 -10.81 -13.40 5.99
N GLY A 90 -11.72 -13.91 5.16
CA GLY A 90 -13.08 -14.30 5.58
C GLY A 90 -13.15 -15.59 6.39
N ASP A 91 -12.48 -16.65 5.96
CA ASP A 91 -12.54 -17.98 6.60
C ASP A 91 -11.21 -18.44 7.20
N GLY A 92 -10.15 -17.65 7.04
CA GLY A 92 -8.85 -17.93 7.60
C GLY A 92 -8.06 -19.03 6.88
N ARG A 93 -8.53 -19.51 5.72
CA ARG A 93 -7.83 -20.51 4.92
C ARG A 93 -6.46 -19.99 4.49
N THR A 94 -5.43 -20.79 4.72
CA THR A 94 -4.06 -20.47 4.33
C THR A 94 -3.66 -21.24 3.06
N LEU A 95 -2.88 -20.59 2.21
CA LEU A 95 -2.30 -21.18 1.02
C LEU A 95 -0.85 -21.67 1.32
N PRO A 96 -0.28 -22.53 0.44
CA PRO A 96 1.09 -23.01 0.62
C PRO A 96 2.11 -21.86 0.75
N GLU A 97 3.02 -21.99 1.69
CA GLU A 97 4.09 -21.01 1.90
C GLU A 97 5.08 -21.00 0.75
N MET A 98 5.55 -19.81 0.38
CA MET A 98 6.62 -19.63 -0.61
C MET A 98 7.82 -18.98 0.04
N THR A 99 9.03 -19.51 -0.23
CA THR A 99 10.29 -18.96 0.26
C THR A 99 11.23 -18.62 -0.89
N LEU A 100 11.93 -17.49 -0.75
CA LEU A 100 12.88 -16.99 -1.76
C LEU A 100 14.17 -16.52 -1.06
N PRO A 101 15.35 -17.01 -1.49
CA PRO A 101 16.61 -16.46 -1.03
C PRO A 101 16.81 -15.06 -1.65
N VAL A 102 17.34 -14.13 -0.86
CA VAL A 102 17.61 -12.76 -1.32
C VAL A 102 19.04 -12.33 -1.03
N GLN A 103 19.59 -11.55 -1.94
CA GLN A 103 20.90 -10.91 -1.82
C GLN A 103 20.71 -9.39 -1.95
N LEU A 104 20.73 -8.69 -0.83
CA LEU A 104 20.49 -7.25 -0.78
C LEU A 104 21.81 -6.50 -0.94
N ARG A 105 21.83 -5.52 -1.84
CA ARG A 105 22.88 -4.50 -1.94
C ARG A 105 22.56 -3.37 -0.96
N ALA A 106 23.57 -2.61 -0.57
CA ALA A 106 23.32 -1.40 0.22
C ALA A 106 22.36 -0.45 -0.52
N GLY A 107 21.40 0.11 0.19
CA GLY A 107 20.34 0.95 -0.36
C GLY A 107 19.10 0.16 -0.78
N SER A 108 18.38 0.69 -1.76
CA SER A 108 17.12 0.13 -2.26
C SER A 108 17.36 -1.09 -3.15
N ASN A 109 16.53 -2.10 -2.97
CA ASN A 109 16.49 -3.33 -3.74
C ASN A 109 15.03 -3.64 -4.09
N GLU A 110 14.81 -4.37 -5.18
CA GLU A 110 13.49 -4.85 -5.57
C GLU A 110 13.55 -6.35 -5.87
N VAL A 111 12.56 -7.08 -5.38
CA VAL A 111 12.40 -8.52 -5.59
C VAL A 111 11.00 -8.77 -6.11
N GLU A 112 10.88 -9.51 -7.19
CA GLU A 112 9.60 -9.96 -7.73
C GLU A 112 9.36 -11.42 -7.34
N ALA A 113 8.15 -11.70 -6.84
CA ALA A 113 7.67 -13.04 -6.52
C ALA A 113 6.37 -13.32 -7.28
N LEU A 114 6.32 -14.45 -7.98
CA LEU A 114 5.10 -14.97 -8.60
C LEU A 114 4.52 -16.04 -7.69
N TYR A 115 3.47 -15.68 -6.94
CA TYR A 115 2.85 -16.57 -5.97
C TYR A 115 1.62 -17.26 -6.57
N ASP A 116 1.54 -18.58 -6.43
CA ASP A 116 0.45 -19.41 -6.94
C ASP A 116 -0.77 -19.34 -6.01
N MET A 117 -1.90 -18.91 -6.57
CA MET A 117 -3.19 -18.82 -5.90
C MET A 117 -4.13 -19.98 -6.20
N SER A 118 -3.71 -20.98 -6.98
CA SER A 118 -4.59 -22.05 -7.50
C SER A 118 -5.27 -22.88 -6.40
N ALA A 119 -4.65 -22.99 -5.23
CA ALA A 119 -5.20 -23.74 -4.10
C ALA A 119 -6.45 -23.10 -3.47
N ASP A 120 -6.62 -21.78 -3.64
CA ASP A 120 -7.82 -21.02 -3.23
C ASP A 120 -7.92 -19.74 -4.06
N PHE A 121 -8.53 -19.84 -5.22
CA PHE A 121 -8.66 -18.73 -6.17
C PHE A 121 -10.11 -18.22 -6.19
N ARG A 122 -10.42 -17.27 -5.30
CA ARG A 122 -11.74 -16.62 -5.22
C ARG A 122 -11.62 -15.18 -5.71
N VAL A 123 -12.35 -14.89 -6.79
CA VAL A 123 -12.38 -13.51 -7.33
C VAL A 123 -13.11 -12.56 -6.39
N TRP A 124 -12.65 -11.31 -6.39
CA TRP A 124 -13.31 -10.23 -5.71
C TRP A 124 -14.28 -9.53 -6.67
N ASP A 125 -15.50 -9.34 -6.23
CA ASP A 125 -16.43 -8.37 -6.80
C ASP A 125 -17.26 -7.71 -5.68
N GLU A 126 -18.12 -6.76 -6.03
CA GLU A 126 -18.94 -6.01 -5.08
C GLU A 126 -19.99 -6.86 -4.34
N PHE A 127 -20.30 -8.06 -4.85
CA PHE A 127 -21.24 -9.00 -4.22
C PHE A 127 -20.53 -10.10 -3.45
N GLN A 128 -19.31 -10.41 -3.84
CA GLN A 128 -18.44 -11.38 -3.18
C GLN A 128 -17.05 -10.74 -2.93
N PRO A 129 -16.94 -9.91 -1.90
CA PRO A 129 -15.72 -9.16 -1.63
C PRO A 129 -14.64 -10.04 -0.97
N ASN A 130 -14.18 -11.06 -1.71
CA ASN A 130 -13.11 -11.93 -1.23
C ASN A 130 -11.80 -11.17 -1.11
N VAL A 131 -11.27 -11.10 0.11
CA VAL A 131 -10.02 -10.41 0.44
C VAL A 131 -9.03 -11.41 1.00
N TYR A 132 -7.79 -11.30 0.56
CA TYR A 132 -6.64 -12.04 1.08
C TYR A 132 -5.67 -11.10 1.76
N THR A 133 -4.95 -11.61 2.74
CA THR A 133 -3.80 -10.95 3.36
C THR A 133 -2.54 -11.67 2.92
N LEU A 134 -1.62 -10.94 2.28
CA LEU A 134 -0.26 -11.40 2.03
C LEU A 134 0.64 -10.93 3.17
N GLN A 135 1.16 -11.85 3.95
CA GLN A 135 2.22 -11.61 4.92
C GLN A 135 3.57 -11.91 4.28
N ILE A 136 4.49 -10.98 4.39
CA ILE A 136 5.86 -11.11 3.91
C ILE A 136 6.80 -10.94 5.11
N ALA A 137 7.59 -11.96 5.39
CA ALA A 137 8.65 -11.90 6.38
C ALA A 137 10.01 -11.85 5.68
N LEU A 138 10.86 -10.93 6.10
CA LEU A 138 12.26 -10.84 5.70
C LEU A 138 13.13 -11.25 6.88
N ASP A 139 13.94 -12.29 6.72
CA ASP A 139 14.92 -12.73 7.70
C ASP A 139 16.33 -12.54 7.15
N THR A 140 17.16 -11.81 7.90
CA THR A 140 18.57 -11.57 7.58
C THR A 140 19.42 -11.63 8.85
N LYS A 141 20.74 -11.68 8.70
CA LYS A 141 21.67 -11.51 9.84
C LYS A 141 21.60 -10.12 10.50
N ALA A 142 20.94 -9.15 9.88
CA ALA A 142 20.72 -7.81 10.43
C ALA A 142 19.46 -7.72 11.31
N GLY A 143 18.66 -8.75 11.35
CA GLY A 143 17.35 -8.81 11.99
C GLY A 143 16.26 -9.26 11.03
N SER A 144 15.06 -9.36 11.54
CA SER A 144 13.84 -9.66 10.78
C SER A 144 12.92 -8.45 10.65
N ASP A 145 12.09 -8.47 9.63
CA ASP A 145 11.02 -7.50 9.42
C ASP A 145 9.79 -8.20 8.81
N VAL A 146 8.59 -7.71 9.10
CA VAL A 146 7.32 -8.29 8.62
C VAL A 146 6.42 -7.18 8.12
N CYS A 147 5.77 -7.44 6.99
CA CYS A 147 4.77 -6.58 6.39
C CYS A 147 3.53 -7.40 6.02
N GLU A 148 2.35 -6.81 6.15
CA GLU A 148 1.08 -7.40 5.72
C GLU A 148 0.36 -6.45 4.78
N GLU A 149 -0.13 -6.99 3.65
CA GLU A 149 -0.91 -6.25 2.67
C GLU A 149 -2.17 -7.00 2.29
N ASN A 150 -3.29 -6.29 2.25
CA ASN A 150 -4.56 -6.85 1.82
C ASN A 150 -4.76 -6.67 0.32
N PHE A 151 -5.29 -7.70 -0.34
CA PHE A 151 -5.58 -7.64 -1.77
C PHE A 151 -6.83 -8.45 -2.15
N GLY A 152 -7.41 -8.11 -3.30
CA GLY A 152 -8.49 -8.88 -3.94
C GLY A 152 -8.05 -9.33 -5.33
N LEU A 153 -8.50 -10.51 -5.74
CA LEU A 153 -8.26 -11.04 -7.08
C LEU A 153 -9.30 -10.46 -8.03
N ARG A 154 -8.97 -9.35 -8.69
CA ARG A 154 -9.86 -8.67 -9.64
C ARG A 154 -9.09 -8.12 -10.83
N GLN A 155 -9.76 -8.07 -11.96
CA GLN A 155 -9.27 -7.45 -13.18
C GLN A 155 -10.20 -6.30 -13.59
N LEU A 156 -9.64 -5.10 -13.69
CA LEU A 156 -10.30 -3.97 -14.32
C LEU A 156 -10.00 -3.97 -15.81
N GLY A 157 -10.99 -3.67 -16.62
CA GLY A 157 -10.83 -3.60 -18.06
C GLY A 157 -11.89 -2.72 -18.71
N THR A 158 -11.91 -2.71 -20.05
CA THR A 158 -12.90 -2.00 -20.85
C THR A 158 -13.47 -2.92 -21.92
N LYS A 159 -14.77 -2.73 -22.23
CA LYS A 159 -15.42 -3.37 -23.36
C LYS A 159 -16.19 -2.28 -24.13
N GLY A 160 -15.63 -1.86 -25.26
CA GLY A 160 -16.10 -0.66 -25.95
C GLY A 160 -15.95 0.57 -25.05
N THR A 161 -17.05 1.24 -24.76
CA THR A 161 -17.11 2.42 -23.89
C THR A 161 -17.44 2.09 -22.44
N GLN A 162 -17.58 0.82 -22.08
CA GLN A 162 -17.96 0.39 -20.74
C GLN A 162 -16.74 -0.09 -19.96
N ILE A 163 -16.67 0.29 -18.67
CA ILE A 163 -15.70 -0.26 -17.73
C ILE A 163 -16.18 -1.62 -17.27
N THR A 164 -15.27 -2.57 -17.10
CA THR A 164 -15.58 -3.93 -16.65
C THR A 164 -14.77 -4.29 -15.39
N ILE A 165 -15.38 -5.10 -14.52
CA ILE A 165 -14.71 -5.83 -13.45
C ILE A 165 -14.85 -7.33 -13.75
N ASN A 166 -13.74 -8.06 -13.84
CA ASN A 166 -13.70 -9.49 -14.19
C ASN A 166 -14.49 -9.80 -15.47
N GLY A 167 -14.36 -8.92 -16.49
CA GLY A 167 -15.08 -9.04 -17.77
C GLY A 167 -16.56 -8.63 -17.76
N ARG A 168 -17.16 -8.37 -16.60
CA ARG A 168 -18.55 -7.94 -16.43
C ARG A 168 -18.64 -6.42 -16.48
N PRO A 169 -19.49 -5.82 -17.36
CA PRO A 169 -19.74 -4.40 -17.36
C PRO A 169 -20.28 -3.91 -16.01
N VAL A 170 -19.73 -2.79 -15.52
CA VAL A 170 -20.13 -2.18 -14.27
C VAL A 170 -20.54 -0.73 -14.48
N PHE A 171 -21.47 -0.26 -13.66
CA PHE A 171 -21.88 1.14 -13.61
C PHE A 171 -21.43 1.74 -12.28
N PHE A 172 -20.47 2.68 -12.35
CA PHE A 172 -20.04 3.40 -11.17
C PHE A 172 -21.05 4.50 -10.82
N ARG A 173 -21.42 4.53 -9.55
CA ARG A 173 -22.16 5.63 -8.94
C ARG A 173 -21.22 6.35 -8.00
N GLY A 174 -21.15 7.65 -8.12
CA GLY A 174 -20.29 8.48 -7.28
C GLY A 174 -20.93 9.81 -7.01
N THR A 175 -20.44 10.49 -6.00
CA THR A 175 -20.79 11.85 -5.64
C THR A 175 -19.54 12.68 -5.59
N LEU A 176 -19.68 13.98 -5.85
CA LEU A 176 -18.65 14.93 -5.49
C LEU A 176 -18.81 15.26 -4.01
N GLU A 177 -17.80 14.94 -3.22
CA GLU A 177 -17.78 15.20 -1.79
C GLU A 177 -16.84 16.36 -1.49
N CYS A 178 -17.42 17.50 -1.11
CA CYS A 178 -16.72 18.74 -0.78
C CYS A 178 -17.00 19.16 0.67
N CYS A 179 -17.33 18.21 1.55
CA CYS A 179 -17.66 18.51 2.94
C CYS A 179 -16.45 18.92 3.78
N ILE A 180 -16.73 19.70 4.80
CA ILE A 180 -15.79 19.98 5.88
C ILE A 180 -15.78 18.78 6.82
N PHE A 181 -14.62 18.24 7.08
CA PHE A 181 -14.40 17.13 7.99
C PHE A 181 -13.84 17.64 9.32
N PRO A 182 -14.68 18.07 10.29
CA PRO A 182 -14.23 18.80 11.47
C PRO A 182 -13.35 17.99 12.43
N LYS A 183 -13.41 16.66 12.36
CA LYS A 183 -12.59 15.78 13.21
C LYS A 183 -11.24 15.42 12.57
N THR A 184 -11.19 15.32 11.27
CA THR A 184 -10.01 14.82 10.55
C THR A 184 -9.36 15.87 9.66
N GLY A 185 -10.10 16.89 9.23
CA GLY A 185 -9.65 17.90 8.27
C GLY A 185 -9.54 17.39 6.82
N PHE A 186 -9.84 16.12 6.57
CA PHE A 186 -9.83 15.49 5.25
C PHE A 186 -10.83 14.32 5.23
N PRO A 187 -11.25 13.84 4.05
CA PRO A 187 -12.14 12.67 3.93
C PRO A 187 -11.57 11.42 4.62
N PRO A 188 -12.41 10.61 5.26
CA PRO A 188 -12.00 9.37 5.91
C PRO A 188 -11.56 8.29 4.89
#